data_2048ac7d9a0b657efa76f853aa7a1a21
#
_entry.id   2048ac7d9a0b657efa76f853aa7a1a21
#
_cell.length_a   1.000
_cell.length_b   1.000
_cell.length_c   1.000
_cell.angle_alpha   90.00
_cell.angle_beta   90.00
_cell.angle_gamma   90.00
#
_symmetry.space_group_name_H-M   'P 1'
#
loop_
_entity.id
_entity.type
_entity.pdbx_description
1 polymer ?
#
loop_
_entity_poly.entity_id
_entity_poly.type
_entity_poly.pdbx_seq_one_letter_code
_entity_poly.pdbx_strand_id
1 'polypeptide(L)'
;MTAAENPRVALEIRIGEEAAGTVVLELFKDVTPKTAENFRALCTGEKGEDMSYAGSPFHRIIPDFMIQGGDFTNGNGTGGKSIYGDRFPDENFEIKHTEAGLLSMANAGPNTNGSQFFITLAATPWLDGKHVVFGKVVEGMEVVRAMEGQGSRGGGTSQPVMLESCREL
;
A
#
# COMPACT_ATOMS: atom_id res chain seq x y z
N MET A 1 -23.20 -7.04 -0.70
CA MET A 1 -22.50 -5.76 -0.73
C MET A 1 -22.01 -5.47 -2.14
N THR A 2 -22.19 -4.27 -2.61
CA THR A 2 -21.75 -3.87 -3.94
C THR A 2 -20.39 -3.18 -3.89
N ALA A 3 -19.70 -3.09 -5.01
CA ALA A 3 -18.44 -2.37 -5.10
C ALA A 3 -18.57 -0.90 -4.67
N ALA A 4 -19.77 -0.30 -4.82
CA ALA A 4 -20.04 1.07 -4.40
C ALA A 4 -19.96 1.27 -2.89
N GLU A 5 -20.02 0.18 -2.12
CA GLU A 5 -19.91 0.24 -0.66
C GLU A 5 -18.46 0.07 -0.17
N ASN A 6 -17.55 -0.27 -1.06
CA ASN A 6 -16.14 -0.36 -0.70
C ASN A 6 -15.58 1.05 -0.45
N PRO A 7 -14.81 1.23 0.64
CA PRO A 7 -14.24 2.54 0.91
C PRO A 7 -13.17 2.89 -0.11
N ARG A 8 -13.00 4.19 -0.34
CA ARG A 8 -11.93 4.72 -1.17
C ARG A 8 -11.08 5.66 -0.32
N VAL A 9 -9.79 5.63 -0.56
CA VAL A 9 -8.84 6.49 0.13
C VAL A 9 -7.98 7.20 -0.90
N ALA A 10 -7.52 8.41 -0.55
CA ALA A 10 -6.64 9.20 -1.40
C ALA A 10 -5.29 9.35 -0.72
N LEU A 11 -4.22 9.06 -1.47
CA LEU A 11 -2.85 9.22 -1.02
C LEU A 11 -2.24 10.43 -1.75
N GLU A 12 -1.73 11.41 -1.00
CA GLU A 12 -1.00 12.53 -1.58
C GLU A 12 0.48 12.16 -1.62
N ILE A 13 1.05 12.16 -2.80
CA ILE A 13 2.42 11.69 -3.02
C ILE A 13 3.35 12.87 -3.28
N ARG A 14 4.53 12.83 -2.65
CA ARG A 14 5.60 13.80 -2.86
C ARG A 14 6.84 13.05 -3.35
N ILE A 15 7.46 13.58 -4.39
CA ILE A 15 8.75 13.07 -4.91
C ILE A 15 9.76 14.19 -4.74
N GLY A 16 10.77 13.96 -3.89
CA GLY A 16 11.70 15.01 -3.52
C GLY A 16 10.96 16.14 -2.83
N GLU A 17 11.06 17.35 -3.36
CA GLU A 17 10.39 18.53 -2.80
C GLU A 17 9.09 18.88 -3.51
N GLU A 18 8.68 18.12 -4.53
CA GLU A 18 7.52 18.42 -5.35
C GLU A 18 6.34 17.50 -5.10
N ALA A 19 5.14 18.08 -5.10
CA ALA A 19 3.92 17.28 -5.05
C ALA A 19 3.78 16.54 -6.38
N ALA A 20 3.68 15.21 -6.31
CA ALA A 20 3.57 14.38 -7.52
C ALA A 20 2.12 14.16 -7.94
N GLY A 21 1.18 14.27 -7.01
CA GLY A 21 -0.25 14.10 -7.28
C GLY A 21 -0.93 13.17 -6.30
N THR A 22 -2.14 12.78 -6.64
CA THR A 22 -3.00 11.96 -5.78
C THR A 22 -3.23 10.60 -6.40
N VAL A 23 -3.12 9.55 -5.58
CA VAL A 23 -3.49 8.18 -5.95
C VAL A 23 -4.74 7.81 -5.17
N VAL A 24 -5.80 7.41 -5.86
CA VAL A 24 -7.03 6.97 -5.22
C VAL A 24 -7.13 5.45 -5.30
N LEU A 25 -7.35 4.83 -4.15
CA LEU A 25 -7.44 3.38 -4.00
C LEU A 25 -8.84 2.99 -3.57
N GLU A 26 -9.38 1.94 -4.17
CA GLU A 26 -10.58 1.27 -3.66
C GLU A 26 -10.12 0.10 -2.80
N LEU A 27 -10.66 -0.02 -1.60
CA LEU A 27 -10.33 -1.10 -0.67
C LEU A 27 -11.42 -2.15 -0.72
N PHE A 28 -11.05 -3.42 -0.95
CA PHE A 28 -12.00 -4.51 -1.16
C PHE A 28 -12.59 -5.02 0.16
N LYS A 29 -13.37 -4.18 0.82
CA LYS A 29 -14.06 -4.54 2.06
C LYS A 29 -14.98 -5.75 1.89
N ASP A 30 -15.55 -5.92 0.69
CA ASP A 30 -16.44 -7.04 0.36
C ASP A 30 -15.71 -8.39 0.36
N VAL A 31 -14.42 -8.42 0.05
CA VAL A 31 -13.62 -9.64 -0.02
C VAL A 31 -12.67 -9.77 1.17
N THR A 32 -12.05 -8.67 1.57
CA THR A 32 -11.05 -8.64 2.65
C THR A 32 -11.38 -7.57 3.69
N PRO A 33 -12.47 -7.75 4.45
CA PRO A 33 -12.93 -6.69 5.36
C PRO A 33 -11.91 -6.30 6.43
N LYS A 34 -11.16 -7.25 6.99
CA LYS A 34 -10.16 -6.94 8.03
C LYS A 34 -8.95 -6.22 7.48
N THR A 35 -8.43 -6.68 6.35
CA THR A 35 -7.26 -6.08 5.71
C THR A 35 -7.59 -4.68 5.20
N ALA A 36 -8.77 -4.52 4.58
CA ALA A 36 -9.24 -3.23 4.10
C ALA A 36 -9.42 -2.24 5.27
N GLU A 37 -9.98 -2.68 6.38
CA GLU A 37 -10.18 -1.82 7.55
C GLU A 37 -8.85 -1.38 8.16
N ASN A 38 -7.87 -2.28 8.24
CA ASN A 38 -6.54 -1.93 8.72
C ASN A 38 -5.95 -0.77 7.91
N PHE A 39 -5.97 -0.90 6.59
CA PHE A 39 -5.42 0.13 5.71
C PHE A 39 -6.21 1.44 5.83
N ARG A 40 -7.54 1.37 5.83
CA ARG A 40 -8.40 2.54 5.95
C ARG A 40 -8.11 3.33 7.24
N ALA A 41 -8.04 2.63 8.36
CA ALA A 41 -7.79 3.27 9.66
C ALA A 41 -6.38 3.87 9.75
N LEU A 42 -5.39 3.23 9.13
CA LEU A 42 -4.03 3.78 9.06
C LEU A 42 -3.95 4.99 8.12
N CYS A 43 -4.84 5.08 7.13
CA CYS A 43 -4.94 6.26 6.29
C CYS A 43 -5.54 7.45 7.04
N THR A 44 -6.59 7.22 7.82
CA THR A 44 -7.26 8.31 8.55
C THR A 44 -6.51 8.75 9.79
N GLY A 45 -5.69 7.87 10.37
CA GLY A 45 -5.00 8.15 11.62
C GLY A 45 -5.91 8.10 12.83
N GLU A 46 -7.11 7.54 12.71
CA GLU A 46 -8.12 7.55 13.79
C GLU A 46 -7.72 6.73 15.02
N LYS A 47 -6.71 5.89 14.90
CA LYS A 47 -6.21 5.09 16.03
C LYS A 47 -5.08 5.79 16.79
N GLY A 48 -4.63 6.96 16.34
CA GLY A 48 -3.58 7.75 16.97
C GLY A 48 -2.58 8.30 15.96
N GLU A 49 -1.85 9.35 16.35
CA GLU A 49 -0.85 9.97 15.46
C GLU A 49 0.27 9.02 15.09
N ASP A 50 0.62 8.09 15.98
CA ASP A 50 1.64 7.08 15.75
C ASP A 50 1.11 5.84 15.02
N MET A 51 -0.15 5.88 14.58
CA MET A 51 -0.82 4.83 13.83
C MET A 51 -1.36 5.40 12.53
N SER A 52 -0.48 6.03 11.73
CA SER A 52 -0.88 6.66 10.48
C SER A 52 0.22 6.54 9.44
N TYR A 53 -0.19 6.36 8.18
CA TYR A 53 0.73 6.35 7.04
C TYR A 53 1.30 7.73 6.70
N ALA A 54 0.67 8.80 7.16
CA ALA A 54 1.08 10.16 6.81
C ALA A 54 2.53 10.41 7.19
N GLY A 55 3.32 10.89 6.22
CA GLY A 55 4.74 11.16 6.43
C GLY A 55 5.66 9.97 6.27
N SER A 56 5.15 8.78 5.90
CA SER A 56 6.00 7.61 5.72
C SER A 56 6.49 7.49 4.27
N PRO A 57 7.67 6.86 4.06
CA PRO A 57 8.24 6.75 2.72
C PRO A 57 7.77 5.50 1.99
N PHE A 58 7.88 5.54 0.65
CA PHE A 58 7.94 4.35 -0.17
C PHE A 58 9.41 3.95 -0.26
N HIS A 59 9.83 3.09 0.64
CA HIS A 59 11.25 2.78 0.83
C HIS A 59 11.83 1.80 -0.19
N ARG A 60 10.97 1.15 -0.98
CA ARG A 60 11.40 0.15 -1.95
C ARG A 60 10.55 0.26 -3.21
N ILE A 61 11.18 0.62 -4.32
CA ILE A 61 10.52 0.74 -5.62
C ILE A 61 11.36 0.01 -6.65
N ILE A 62 10.79 -1.04 -7.23
CA ILE A 62 11.45 -1.83 -8.27
C ILE A 62 10.64 -1.69 -9.56
N PRO A 63 11.17 -1.00 -10.59
CA PRO A 63 10.45 -0.84 -11.86
C PRO A 63 10.00 -2.19 -12.44
N ASP A 64 8.83 -2.17 -13.05
CA ASP A 64 8.19 -3.34 -13.65
C ASP A 64 7.79 -4.42 -12.65
N PHE A 65 7.89 -4.14 -11.34
CA PHE A 65 7.51 -5.08 -10.29
C PHE A 65 6.49 -4.45 -9.34
N MET A 66 6.93 -3.55 -8.45
CA MET A 66 6.02 -2.96 -7.46
C MET A 66 6.64 -1.73 -6.79
N ILE A 67 5.78 -0.93 -6.13
CA ILE A 67 6.18 0.11 -5.20
C ILE A 67 5.73 -0.31 -3.81
N GLN A 68 6.61 -0.25 -2.82
CA GLN A 68 6.33 -0.71 -1.46
C GLN A 68 6.53 0.41 -0.45
N GLY A 69 5.57 0.54 0.46
CA GLY A 69 5.63 1.53 1.53
C GLY A 69 4.87 1.05 2.76
N GLY A 70 4.54 1.99 3.63
CA GLY A 70 3.72 1.71 4.81
C GLY A 70 4.48 1.44 6.09
N ASP A 71 5.82 1.52 6.09
CA ASP A 71 6.60 1.42 7.31
C ASP A 71 6.66 2.78 7.99
N PHE A 72 5.63 3.09 8.78
CA PHE A 72 5.53 4.39 9.46
C PHE A 72 6.28 4.42 10.79
N THR A 73 6.90 3.33 11.20
CA THR A 73 7.69 3.29 12.45
C THR A 73 9.18 3.48 12.19
N ASN A 74 9.75 2.78 11.22
CA ASN A 74 11.19 2.84 10.92
C ASN A 74 11.53 3.42 9.54
N GLY A 75 10.58 3.40 8.61
CA GLY A 75 10.75 3.99 7.29
C GLY A 75 11.73 3.25 6.36
N ASN A 76 12.07 2.00 6.65
CA ASN A 76 13.07 1.25 5.89
C ASN A 76 12.69 -0.20 5.59
N GLY A 77 11.47 -0.59 5.91
CA GLY A 77 10.97 -1.95 5.65
C GLY A 77 11.08 -2.90 6.84
N THR A 78 11.64 -2.46 7.95
CA THR A 78 11.80 -3.32 9.14
C THR A 78 10.70 -3.12 10.17
N GLY A 79 9.84 -2.13 9.99
CA GLY A 79 8.83 -1.74 10.97
C GLY A 79 7.41 -1.86 10.46
N GLY A 80 6.55 -1.04 11.04
CA GLY A 80 5.12 -1.06 10.79
C GLY A 80 4.40 -1.96 11.76
N LYS A 81 3.10 -1.71 11.92
CA LYS A 81 2.21 -2.53 12.76
C LYS A 81 0.78 -2.31 12.34
N SER A 82 -0.10 -3.25 12.67
CA SER A 82 -1.50 -3.16 12.31
C SER A 82 -2.34 -2.55 13.42
N ILE A 83 -3.60 -2.25 13.10
CA ILE A 83 -4.57 -1.79 14.10
C ILE A 83 -5.00 -2.91 15.04
N TYR A 84 -4.65 -4.17 14.71
CA TYR A 84 -5.01 -5.37 15.49
C TYR A 84 -3.87 -5.84 16.41
N GLY A 85 -2.72 -5.16 16.36
CA GLY A 85 -1.51 -5.56 17.06
C GLY A 85 -0.33 -5.54 16.11
N ASP A 86 0.81 -6.07 16.53
CA ASP A 86 2.01 -6.05 15.67
C ASP A 86 1.77 -6.71 14.32
N ARG A 87 1.03 -7.82 14.31
CA ARG A 87 0.76 -8.59 13.09
C ARG A 87 -0.64 -9.20 13.14
N PHE A 88 -1.19 -9.54 11.95
CA PHE A 88 -2.45 -10.26 11.88
C PHE A 88 -2.42 -11.31 10.76
N PRO A 89 -3.29 -12.33 10.85
CA PRO A 89 -3.28 -13.43 9.88
C PRO A 89 -3.62 -13.01 8.46
N ASP A 90 -3.18 -13.82 7.50
CA ASP A 90 -3.62 -13.68 6.10
C ASP A 90 -5.12 -13.96 6.04
N GLU A 91 -5.88 -12.99 5.55
CA GLU A 91 -7.33 -13.08 5.55
C GLU A 91 -7.84 -14.09 4.54
N ASN A 92 -7.39 -13.98 3.29
CA ASN A 92 -7.64 -14.94 2.22
C ASN A 92 -6.76 -14.58 1.02
N PHE A 93 -6.76 -15.46 0.02
CA PHE A 93 -6.00 -15.26 -1.22
C PHE A 93 -6.91 -15.34 -2.44
N GLU A 94 -8.16 -14.89 -2.30
CA GLU A 94 -9.15 -14.99 -3.38
C GLU A 94 -8.79 -14.17 -4.61
N ILE A 95 -8.21 -12.99 -4.40
CA ILE A 95 -7.83 -12.11 -5.51
C ILE A 95 -6.37 -12.35 -5.83
N LYS A 96 -6.08 -12.55 -7.11
CA LYS A 96 -4.72 -12.86 -7.58
C LYS A 96 -4.06 -11.62 -8.17
N HIS A 97 -2.72 -11.68 -8.27
CA HIS A 97 -1.91 -10.56 -8.76
C HIS A 97 -1.88 -10.60 -10.31
N THR A 98 -3.00 -10.27 -10.93
CA THR A 98 -3.22 -10.46 -12.36
C THR A 98 -2.81 -9.29 -13.24
N GLU A 99 -2.59 -8.11 -12.65
CA GLU A 99 -2.34 -6.89 -13.42
C GLU A 99 -1.62 -5.83 -12.57
N ALA A 100 -1.20 -4.76 -13.22
CA ALA A 100 -0.67 -3.59 -12.52
C ALA A 100 -1.79 -2.86 -11.79
N GLY A 101 -1.42 -2.15 -10.71
CA GLY A 101 -2.35 -1.31 -9.96
C GLY A 101 -3.09 -2.01 -8.83
N LEU A 102 -2.72 -3.25 -8.51
CA LEU A 102 -3.33 -3.97 -7.38
C LEU A 102 -2.59 -3.65 -6.09
N LEU A 103 -3.36 -3.48 -5.02
CA LEU A 103 -2.85 -3.18 -3.68
C LEU A 103 -2.82 -4.48 -2.88
N SER A 104 -1.64 -4.83 -2.37
CA SER A 104 -1.41 -6.11 -1.71
C SER A 104 -0.57 -5.90 -0.46
N MET A 105 -0.71 -6.80 0.53
CA MET A 105 0.05 -6.70 1.77
C MET A 105 1.45 -7.27 1.63
N ALA A 106 2.45 -6.49 2.03
CA ALA A 106 3.79 -7.01 2.23
C ALA A 106 3.81 -7.82 3.53
N ASN A 107 4.67 -8.83 3.61
CA ASN A 107 4.81 -9.65 4.80
C ASN A 107 6.20 -10.28 4.87
N ALA A 108 6.47 -10.96 5.99
CA ALA A 108 7.71 -11.69 6.23
C ALA A 108 7.45 -13.20 6.34
N GLY A 109 6.45 -13.69 5.63
CA GLY A 109 6.00 -15.08 5.64
C GLY A 109 4.53 -15.17 6.03
N PRO A 110 4.00 -16.39 6.19
CA PRO A 110 2.58 -16.57 6.50
C PRO A 110 2.16 -15.86 7.77
N ASN A 111 0.99 -15.21 7.72
CA ASN A 111 0.34 -14.59 8.89
C ASN A 111 1.18 -13.51 9.58
N THR A 112 1.90 -12.69 8.79
CA THR A 112 2.74 -11.62 9.33
C THR A 112 2.40 -10.26 8.75
N ASN A 113 1.12 -10.00 8.50
CA ASN A 113 0.66 -8.72 7.98
C ASN A 113 0.72 -7.65 9.07
N GLY A 114 1.27 -6.50 8.74
CA GLY A 114 1.33 -5.34 9.63
C GLY A 114 0.73 -4.12 8.96
N SER A 115 1.57 -3.17 8.55
CA SER A 115 1.13 -1.98 7.82
C SER A 115 1.73 -1.88 6.43
N GLN A 116 2.83 -2.55 6.17
CA GLN A 116 3.50 -2.42 4.87
C GLN A 116 2.66 -3.03 3.75
N PHE A 117 2.64 -2.34 2.63
CA PHE A 117 1.88 -2.74 1.46
C PHE A 117 2.68 -2.45 0.20
N PHE A 118 2.24 -3.02 -0.92
CA PHE A 118 2.81 -2.65 -2.22
C PHE A 118 1.69 -2.51 -3.26
N ILE A 119 2.00 -1.73 -4.29
CA ILE A 119 1.12 -1.57 -5.46
C ILE A 119 1.88 -2.19 -6.62
N THR A 120 1.26 -3.11 -7.33
CA THR A 120 1.90 -3.81 -8.44
C THR A 120 2.07 -2.89 -9.64
N LEU A 121 3.16 -3.10 -10.38
CA LEU A 121 3.45 -2.37 -11.61
C LEU A 121 3.30 -3.25 -12.84
N ALA A 122 3.01 -4.53 -12.63
CA ALA A 122 2.77 -5.54 -13.66
C ALA A 122 2.06 -6.72 -12.99
N ALA A 123 1.67 -7.73 -13.77
CA ALA A 123 1.18 -8.97 -13.21
C ALA A 123 2.33 -9.66 -12.46
N THR A 124 2.05 -10.15 -11.25
CA THR A 124 3.05 -10.79 -10.39
C THR A 124 2.50 -12.13 -9.87
N PRO A 125 2.24 -13.09 -10.78
CA PRO A 125 1.55 -14.33 -10.40
C PRO A 125 2.31 -15.19 -9.38
N TRP A 126 3.62 -15.04 -9.28
CA TRP A 126 4.41 -15.76 -8.27
C TRP A 126 4.09 -15.35 -6.84
N LEU A 127 3.36 -14.25 -6.64
CA LEU A 127 2.95 -13.77 -5.32
C LEU A 127 1.58 -14.32 -4.90
N ASP A 128 0.86 -14.97 -5.81
CA ASP A 128 -0.46 -15.53 -5.51
C ASP A 128 -0.35 -16.60 -4.42
N GLY A 129 -1.28 -16.54 -3.46
CA GLY A 129 -1.28 -17.46 -2.34
C GLY A 129 -0.26 -17.12 -1.25
N LYS A 130 0.49 -16.03 -1.39
CA LYS A 130 1.51 -15.60 -0.42
C LYS A 130 1.24 -14.19 0.12
N HIS A 131 0.58 -13.36 -0.66
CA HIS A 131 0.25 -11.98 -0.29
C HIS A 131 -1.24 -11.73 -0.52
N VAL A 132 -1.86 -11.03 0.43
CA VAL A 132 -3.30 -10.74 0.39
C VAL A 132 -3.54 -9.49 -0.44
N VAL A 133 -4.21 -9.64 -1.59
CA VAL A 133 -4.65 -8.51 -2.41
C VAL A 133 -5.93 -7.97 -1.79
N PHE A 134 -5.95 -6.67 -1.49
CA PHE A 134 -7.09 -6.06 -0.79
C PHE A 134 -7.57 -4.74 -1.37
N GLY A 135 -7.06 -4.34 -2.52
CA GLY A 135 -7.50 -3.09 -3.16
C GLY A 135 -6.92 -2.91 -4.55
N LYS A 136 -7.26 -1.78 -5.16
CA LYS A 136 -6.74 -1.41 -6.49
C LYS A 136 -6.69 0.10 -6.65
N VAL A 137 -5.83 0.56 -7.57
CA VAL A 137 -5.79 1.95 -7.99
C VAL A 137 -6.99 2.22 -8.90
N VAL A 138 -7.80 3.21 -8.56
CA VAL A 138 -8.94 3.65 -9.39
C VAL A 138 -8.68 4.98 -10.07
N GLU A 139 -7.79 5.81 -9.51
CA GLU A 139 -7.35 7.06 -10.13
C GLU A 139 -5.89 7.30 -9.76
N GLY A 140 -5.13 7.97 -10.63
CA GLY A 140 -3.77 8.37 -10.34
C GLY A 140 -2.71 7.35 -10.70
N MET A 141 -2.99 6.43 -11.61
CA MET A 141 -1.98 5.47 -12.05
C MET A 141 -0.76 6.16 -12.66
N GLU A 142 -0.95 7.33 -13.29
CA GLU A 142 0.16 8.12 -13.81
C GLU A 142 1.09 8.60 -12.69
N VAL A 143 0.56 8.84 -11.49
CA VAL A 143 1.37 9.19 -10.31
C VAL A 143 2.19 7.97 -9.88
N VAL A 144 1.58 6.80 -9.87
CA VAL A 144 2.27 5.54 -9.58
C VAL A 144 3.41 5.32 -10.56
N ARG A 145 3.19 5.60 -11.85
CA ARG A 145 4.24 5.49 -12.86
C ARG A 145 5.37 6.51 -12.67
N ALA A 146 5.04 7.71 -12.20
CA ALA A 146 6.06 8.70 -11.84
C ALA A 146 6.91 8.20 -10.66
N MET A 147 6.29 7.56 -9.67
CA MET A 147 6.99 6.95 -8.54
C MET A 147 7.92 5.83 -9.03
N GLU A 148 7.44 5.01 -9.94
CA GLU A 148 8.23 3.93 -10.55
C GLU A 148 9.53 4.46 -11.14
N GLY A 149 9.48 5.63 -11.77
CA GLY A 149 10.65 6.29 -12.38
C GLY A 149 11.75 6.65 -11.39
N GLN A 150 11.45 6.66 -10.09
CA GLN A 150 12.44 6.96 -9.04
C GLN A 150 13.09 5.69 -8.49
N GLY A 151 12.64 4.53 -8.91
CA GLY A 151 13.13 3.26 -8.38
C GLY A 151 14.34 2.71 -9.10
N SER A 152 14.79 1.54 -8.66
CA SER A 152 15.93 0.83 -9.21
C SER A 152 15.76 -0.67 -9.02
N ARG A 153 16.61 -1.45 -9.67
CA ARG A 153 16.57 -2.91 -9.55
C ARG A 153 16.77 -3.39 -8.11
N GLY A 154 17.55 -2.66 -7.32
CA GLY A 154 17.78 -2.99 -5.92
C GLY A 154 16.71 -2.46 -4.98
N GLY A 155 15.76 -1.68 -5.49
CA GLY A 155 14.67 -1.12 -4.70
C GLY A 155 14.92 0.27 -4.14
N GLY A 156 16.15 0.77 -4.17
CA GLY A 156 16.45 2.12 -3.68
C GLY A 156 15.90 3.18 -4.62
N THR A 157 15.54 4.34 -4.05
CA THR A 157 14.96 5.46 -4.82
C THR A 157 15.98 6.57 -5.04
N SER A 158 15.91 7.23 -6.22
CA SER A 158 16.81 8.33 -6.57
C SER A 158 16.51 9.59 -5.78
N GLN A 159 15.26 9.78 -5.37
CA GLN A 159 14.80 10.86 -4.50
C GLN A 159 13.85 10.26 -3.47
N PRO A 160 13.66 10.91 -2.31
CA PRO A 160 12.65 10.44 -1.36
C PRO A 160 11.28 10.45 -2.01
N VAL A 161 10.56 9.33 -1.90
CA VAL A 161 9.18 9.21 -2.35
C VAL A 161 8.34 9.03 -1.11
N MET A 162 7.49 10.02 -0.81
CA MET A 162 6.79 10.09 0.46
C MET A 162 5.29 10.02 0.27
N LEU A 163 4.63 9.30 1.15
CA LEU A 163 3.19 9.38 1.35
C LEU A 163 2.98 10.56 2.31
N GLU A 164 2.75 11.75 1.76
CA GLU A 164 2.70 12.98 2.54
C GLU A 164 1.50 13.02 3.47
N SER A 165 0.35 12.64 2.94
CA SER A 165 -0.89 12.55 3.71
C SER A 165 -1.83 11.57 3.02
N CYS A 166 -2.83 11.10 3.77
CA CYS A 166 -3.86 10.25 3.21
C CYS A 166 -5.17 10.49 3.95
N ARG A 167 -6.27 10.22 3.24
CA ARG A 167 -7.61 10.44 3.77
C ARG A 167 -8.60 9.46 3.16
N GLU A 168 -9.68 9.23 3.86
CA GLU A 168 -10.81 8.49 3.33
C GLU A 168 -11.71 9.45 2.55
N LEU A 169 -12.21 9.02 1.41
CA LEU A 169 -13.11 9.80 0.57
C LEU A 169 -14.56 9.55 0.91
#